data_d0ae4db1ae835b893d9df3881b69f686
#
_entry.id   d0ae4db1ae835b893d9df3881b69f686
#
_cell.length_a   1.000
_cell.length_b   1.000
_cell.length_c   1.000
_cell.angle_alpha   90.00
_cell.angle_beta   90.00
_cell.angle_gamma   90.00
#
_symmetry.space_group_name_H-M   'P 1'
#
loop_
_entity.id
_entity.type
_entity.pdbx_description
1 polymer ?
#
loop_
_entity_poly.entity_id
_entity_poly.type
_entity_poly.pdbx_seq_one_letter_code
_entity_poly.pdbx_strand_id
1 'polypeptide(L)'
;MQQKLVKSRSPRFSSKFLYTLICIFIIFCSCACYSGCYPKHNTDSRSSQRESFVLVLVSFEGTAQKCLASERLCTTIPIPDKTWKMNIKGSGVVFTHVNGETYILTAGHVCSQDVPKKISFKKVPFALEIETKIKFYDIWGNSHEGNIIHVDHENDICLVKSPGEWARSVNIANSMPLPGERVFNIAAPFGIYAPGMVPIFEGLYCGSDSAKNEFYSIPTKPGSSGSPVFNNNGELISLIHSSSIMLESLGLGCALENLQEIIKAYIPKPVSHQPNSSYNHY
;
A
#
# COMPACT_ATOMS: atom_id res chain seq x y z
N MET A 1 -48.69 -86.57 9.75
CA MET A 1 -47.58 -85.65 10.20
C MET A 1 -47.85 -84.32 9.53
N GLN A 2 -48.47 -83.36 10.29
CA GLN A 2 -48.80 -82.00 9.81
C GLN A 2 -47.74 -81.03 10.37
N GLN A 3 -46.98 -80.40 9.49
CA GLN A 3 -46.08 -79.27 9.90
C GLN A 3 -46.84 -77.95 9.99
N LYS A 4 -46.85 -77.35 11.20
CA LYS A 4 -47.39 -76.00 11.45
C LYS A 4 -46.40 -74.97 10.92
N LEU A 5 -46.81 -74.18 9.91
CA LEU A 5 -46.13 -72.97 9.48
C LEU A 5 -46.30 -71.88 10.52
N VAL A 6 -45.20 -71.47 11.12
CA VAL A 6 -45.14 -70.25 11.99
C VAL A 6 -45.01 -68.97 11.10
N LYS A 7 -46.09 -68.20 11.04
CA LYS A 7 -46.09 -66.87 10.40
C LYS A 7 -45.30 -65.86 11.26
N SER A 8 -44.14 -65.44 10.80
CA SER A 8 -43.40 -64.30 11.32
C SER A 8 -44.18 -63.02 11.05
N ARG A 9 -44.54 -62.27 12.09
CA ARG A 9 -45.10 -60.95 11.98
C ARG A 9 -43.98 -59.96 11.92
N SER A 10 -43.79 -59.30 10.78
CA SER A 10 -42.91 -58.12 10.66
C SER A 10 -43.51 -56.90 11.43
N PRO A 11 -42.73 -56.15 12.19
CA PRO A 11 -43.26 -54.96 12.88
C PRO A 11 -43.66 -53.90 11.86
N ARG A 12 -44.95 -53.52 11.88
CA ARG A 12 -45.44 -52.37 11.11
C ARG A 12 -45.05 -51.10 11.86
N PHE A 13 -43.97 -50.47 11.41
CA PHE A 13 -43.65 -49.10 11.86
C PHE A 13 -44.71 -48.13 11.33
N SER A 14 -45.31 -47.32 12.23
CA SER A 14 -46.25 -46.29 11.87
C SER A 14 -45.62 -45.30 10.92
N SER A 15 -46.30 -44.95 9.82
CA SER A 15 -45.83 -43.95 8.84
C SER A 15 -45.41 -42.60 9.48
N LYS A 16 -46.05 -42.24 10.60
CA LYS A 16 -45.69 -41.05 11.36
C LYS A 16 -44.31 -41.12 11.99
N PHE A 17 -43.86 -42.30 12.43
CA PHE A 17 -42.53 -42.49 13.02
C PHE A 17 -41.43 -42.40 11.96
N LEU A 18 -41.69 -42.89 10.76
CA LEU A 18 -40.77 -42.76 9.63
C LEU A 18 -40.65 -41.30 9.17
N TYR A 19 -41.73 -40.54 9.10
CA TYR A 19 -41.71 -39.12 8.77
C TYR A 19 -40.94 -38.30 9.79
N THR A 20 -41.07 -38.59 11.08
CA THR A 20 -40.35 -37.88 12.13
C THR A 20 -38.82 -38.13 12.05
N LEU A 21 -38.44 -39.37 11.78
CA LEU A 21 -37.01 -39.73 11.57
C LEU A 21 -36.42 -39.07 10.32
N ILE A 22 -37.14 -38.98 9.22
CA ILE A 22 -36.72 -38.31 8.00
C ILE A 22 -36.56 -36.81 8.22
N CYS A 23 -37.52 -36.17 8.92
CA CYS A 23 -37.42 -34.72 9.26
C CYS A 23 -36.22 -34.43 10.17
N ILE A 24 -35.95 -35.28 11.16
CA ILE A 24 -34.78 -35.13 12.05
C ILE A 24 -33.47 -35.30 11.24
N PHE A 25 -33.43 -36.29 10.32
CA PHE A 25 -32.26 -36.50 9.47
C PHE A 25 -32.00 -35.34 8.50
N ILE A 26 -33.07 -34.73 7.95
CA ILE A 26 -32.95 -33.57 7.07
C ILE A 26 -32.45 -32.32 7.87
N ILE A 27 -32.94 -32.13 9.11
CA ILE A 27 -32.48 -31.06 9.97
C ILE A 27 -31.01 -31.26 10.39
N PHE A 28 -30.60 -32.48 10.73
CA PHE A 28 -29.20 -32.81 11.04
C PHE A 28 -28.29 -32.69 9.82
N CYS A 29 -28.69 -33.12 8.63
CA CYS A 29 -27.93 -32.95 7.39
C CYS A 29 -27.80 -31.47 7.00
N SER A 30 -28.85 -30.65 7.16
CA SER A 30 -28.77 -29.22 6.88
C SER A 30 -27.87 -28.51 7.89
N CYS A 31 -27.89 -28.86 9.18
CA CYS A 31 -26.94 -28.32 10.16
C CYS A 31 -25.50 -28.76 9.91
N ALA A 32 -25.24 -30.00 9.48
CA ALA A 32 -23.90 -30.48 9.17
C ALA A 32 -23.31 -29.81 7.90
N CYS A 33 -24.17 -29.54 6.90
CA CYS A 33 -23.74 -28.79 5.71
C CYS A 33 -23.46 -27.31 6.01
N TYR A 34 -24.13 -26.70 7.01
CA TYR A 34 -23.85 -25.30 7.39
C TYR A 34 -22.55 -25.14 8.21
N SER A 35 -22.10 -26.16 8.90
CA SER A 35 -20.86 -26.09 9.71
C SER A 35 -19.58 -26.38 8.94
N GLY A 36 -19.66 -26.87 7.69
CA GLY A 36 -18.51 -27.33 6.91
C GLY A 36 -18.08 -26.47 5.73
N CYS A 37 -18.83 -25.42 5.41
CA CYS A 37 -18.59 -24.61 4.21
C CYS A 37 -18.30 -23.11 4.47
N TYR A 38 -17.98 -22.72 5.70
CA TYR A 38 -17.20 -21.48 5.81
C TYR A 38 -15.76 -21.85 5.48
N PRO A 39 -15.19 -21.31 4.36
CA PRO A 39 -13.75 -21.35 4.23
C PRO A 39 -13.22 -20.74 5.51
N LYS A 40 -12.30 -21.43 6.22
CA LYS A 40 -11.48 -20.80 7.24
C LYS A 40 -11.02 -19.49 6.62
N HIS A 41 -11.53 -18.37 7.13
CA HIS A 41 -10.98 -17.08 6.82
C HIS A 41 -9.52 -17.21 7.26
N ASN A 42 -8.64 -17.56 6.33
CA ASN A 42 -7.24 -17.21 6.44
C ASN A 42 -7.30 -15.74 6.75
N THR A 43 -6.82 -15.33 7.91
CA THR A 43 -6.72 -13.91 8.30
C THR A 43 -6.12 -13.22 7.10
N ASP A 44 -7.01 -12.55 6.35
CA ASP A 44 -6.76 -12.15 4.97
C ASP A 44 -5.49 -11.32 5.01
N SER A 45 -4.44 -11.72 4.31
CA SER A 45 -3.18 -10.98 4.25
C SER A 45 -3.44 -9.51 3.94
N ARG A 46 -4.50 -9.21 3.19
CA ARG A 46 -4.99 -7.86 2.86
C ARG A 46 -5.34 -7.02 4.08
N SER A 47 -5.98 -7.63 5.10
CA SER A 47 -6.30 -6.92 6.34
C SER A 47 -5.05 -6.45 7.06
N SER A 48 -4.01 -7.27 7.08
CA SER A 48 -2.75 -6.93 7.72
C SER A 48 -1.93 -5.91 6.90
N GLN A 49 -1.96 -5.98 5.57
CA GLN A 49 -1.25 -5.03 4.71
C GLN A 49 -1.87 -3.63 4.72
N ARG A 50 -3.15 -3.48 5.06
CA ARG A 50 -3.78 -2.16 5.25
C ARG A 50 -3.07 -1.32 6.30
N GLU A 51 -2.48 -1.94 7.32
CA GLU A 51 -1.76 -1.24 8.39
C GLU A 51 -0.41 -0.68 7.93
N SER A 52 0.09 -1.08 6.77
CA SER A 52 1.29 -0.53 6.16
C SER A 52 1.02 0.65 5.21
N PHE A 53 -0.25 0.84 4.82
CA PHE A 53 -0.64 1.92 3.92
C PHE A 53 -0.49 3.28 4.57
N VAL A 54 -0.06 4.25 3.78
CA VAL A 54 -0.06 5.67 4.15
C VAL A 54 -0.64 6.52 3.04
N LEU A 55 -1.49 7.49 3.42
CA LEU A 55 -1.82 8.60 2.54
C LEU A 55 -0.67 9.60 2.58
N VAL A 56 -0.12 9.94 1.42
CA VAL A 56 1.01 10.88 1.29
C VAL A 56 0.49 12.26 0.91
N LEU A 57 0.92 13.28 1.64
CA LEU A 57 0.65 14.68 1.33
C LEU A 57 1.99 15.42 1.22
N VAL A 58 2.29 15.93 0.04
CA VAL A 58 3.48 16.76 -0.19
C VAL A 58 3.03 18.19 -0.46
N SER A 59 3.57 19.12 0.30
CA SER A 59 3.33 20.55 0.16
C SER A 59 4.61 21.23 -0.34
N PHE A 60 4.49 21.94 -1.45
CA PHE A 60 5.54 22.81 -1.98
C PHE A 60 5.14 24.25 -1.67
N GLU A 61 5.95 24.95 -0.90
CA GLU A 61 5.70 26.33 -0.50
C GLU A 61 6.81 27.21 -1.06
N GLY A 62 6.45 28.15 -1.94
CA GLY A 62 7.39 29.06 -2.58
C GLY A 62 7.39 30.44 -1.93
N THR A 63 8.55 30.90 -1.46
CA THR A 63 8.76 32.25 -0.97
C THR A 63 9.42 33.09 -2.06
N ALA A 64 8.82 34.24 -2.40
CA ALA A 64 9.37 35.12 -3.42
C ALA A 64 10.60 35.87 -2.90
N GLN A 65 11.70 35.81 -3.64
CA GLN A 65 12.91 36.54 -3.36
C GLN A 65 13.19 37.59 -4.46
N LYS A 66 13.52 38.80 -4.09
CA LYS A 66 14.05 39.79 -5.03
C LYS A 66 15.56 39.71 -5.04
N CYS A 67 16.13 39.33 -6.16
CA CYS A 67 17.57 39.34 -6.37
C CYS A 67 17.96 40.67 -7.06
N LEU A 68 18.95 41.39 -6.53
CA LEU A 68 19.58 42.53 -7.23
C LEU A 68 20.39 41.97 -8.43
N ALA A 69 20.50 42.76 -9.49
CA ALA A 69 21.10 42.36 -10.78
C ALA A 69 22.53 41.82 -10.71
N SER A 70 23.19 41.86 -9.57
CA SER A 70 24.53 41.32 -9.29
C SER A 70 24.51 39.93 -8.63
N GLU A 71 23.46 39.15 -8.77
CA GLU A 71 23.31 37.70 -8.45
C GLU A 71 23.76 37.22 -7.05
N ARG A 72 24.32 38.07 -6.19
CA ARG A 72 24.89 37.66 -4.90
C ARG A 72 24.11 38.12 -3.66
N LEU A 73 23.12 38.97 -3.81
CA LEU A 73 22.30 39.46 -2.69
C LEU A 73 20.81 39.35 -3.04
N CYS A 74 20.20 38.25 -2.59
CA CYS A 74 18.76 38.08 -2.62
C CYS A 74 18.17 38.47 -1.27
N THR A 75 17.21 39.39 -1.23
CA THR A 75 16.46 39.72 -0.03
C THR A 75 15.07 39.12 -0.11
N THR A 76 14.68 38.43 0.95
CA THR A 76 13.29 37.96 1.09
C THR A 76 12.38 39.17 1.20
N ILE A 77 11.47 39.35 0.25
CA ILE A 77 10.45 40.37 0.35
C ILE A 77 9.23 39.73 0.96
N PRO A 78 8.76 40.17 2.13
CA PRO A 78 7.45 39.82 2.61
C PRO A 78 6.43 40.43 1.64
N ILE A 79 6.01 39.68 0.64
CA ILE A 79 4.84 40.05 -0.15
C ILE A 79 3.66 39.51 0.66
N PRO A 80 2.87 40.39 1.31
CA PRO A 80 1.66 39.92 1.98
C PRO A 80 0.80 39.19 0.98
N ASP A 81 0.29 37.99 1.31
CA ASP A 81 -0.65 37.17 0.58
C ASP A 81 -0.16 36.47 -0.70
N LYS A 82 1.13 36.33 -1.00
CA LYS A 82 1.61 35.67 -2.22
C LYS A 82 2.72 34.65 -1.99
N THR A 83 2.49 33.72 -1.07
CA THR A 83 3.21 32.45 -1.07
C THR A 83 2.61 31.57 -2.16
N TRP A 84 3.42 31.18 -3.14
CA TRP A 84 3.01 30.14 -4.06
C TRP A 84 2.92 28.81 -3.28
N LYS A 85 1.82 28.08 -3.47
CA LYS A 85 1.59 26.85 -2.77
C LYS A 85 1.00 25.79 -3.70
N MET A 86 1.56 24.61 -3.67
CA MET A 86 1.04 23.43 -4.37
C MET A 86 1.02 22.25 -3.41
N ASN A 87 -0.09 21.51 -3.42
CA ASN A 87 -0.24 20.29 -2.65
C ASN A 87 -0.46 19.10 -3.58
N ILE A 88 0.30 18.04 -3.39
CA ILE A 88 0.16 16.77 -4.09
C ILE A 88 -0.30 15.72 -3.08
N LYS A 89 -1.26 14.91 -3.50
CA LYS A 89 -1.69 13.73 -2.74
C LYS A 89 -1.31 12.48 -3.49
N GLY A 90 -0.79 11.51 -2.76
CA GLY A 90 -0.45 10.20 -3.26
C GLY A 90 -0.73 9.12 -2.22
N SER A 91 -0.36 7.93 -2.54
CA SER A 91 -0.38 6.76 -1.68
C SER A 91 1.06 6.31 -1.41
N GLY A 92 1.27 5.54 -0.36
CA GLY A 92 2.57 4.97 -0.05
C GLY A 92 2.46 3.74 0.84
N VAL A 93 3.59 3.14 1.13
CA VAL A 93 3.71 1.96 1.97
C VAL A 93 4.89 2.05 2.92
N VAL A 94 4.67 1.69 4.19
CA VAL A 94 5.75 1.44 5.14
C VAL A 94 6.32 0.06 4.84
N PHE A 95 7.59 -0.01 4.48
CA PHE A 95 8.19 -1.30 4.12
C PHE A 95 9.16 -1.82 5.17
N THR A 96 9.78 -0.97 6.01
CA THR A 96 10.67 -1.42 7.07
C THR A 96 10.85 -0.38 8.17
N HIS A 97 11.33 -0.85 9.32
CA HIS A 97 11.81 -0.02 10.44
C HIS A 97 13.26 -0.38 10.72
N VAL A 98 14.11 0.62 10.84
CA VAL A 98 15.52 0.43 11.17
C VAL A 98 15.99 1.55 12.10
N ASN A 99 16.59 1.18 13.24
CA ASN A 99 17.16 2.11 14.21
C ASN A 99 16.18 3.18 14.73
N GLY A 100 14.91 2.81 14.95
CA GLY A 100 13.86 3.72 15.42
C GLY A 100 13.32 4.68 14.36
N GLU A 101 13.58 4.40 13.09
CA GLU A 101 13.10 5.16 11.95
C GLU A 101 12.20 4.28 11.08
N THR A 102 11.12 4.86 10.56
CA THR A 102 10.21 4.23 9.60
C THR A 102 10.60 4.64 8.20
N TYR A 103 10.71 3.66 7.31
CA TYR A 103 11.02 3.88 5.89
C TYR A 103 9.80 3.63 5.04
N ILE A 104 9.49 4.61 4.18
CA ILE A 104 8.28 4.66 3.36
C ILE A 104 8.68 4.75 1.89
N LEU A 105 7.99 3.98 1.05
CA LEU A 105 8.08 4.06 -0.40
C LEU A 105 6.82 4.72 -0.97
N THR A 106 7.01 5.59 -1.94
CA THR A 106 5.94 6.22 -2.75
C THR A 106 6.46 6.51 -4.16
N ALA A 107 5.64 7.06 -5.05
CA ALA A 107 6.10 7.42 -6.40
C ALA A 107 7.01 8.66 -6.38
N GLY A 108 8.00 8.68 -7.27
CA GLY A 108 8.99 9.75 -7.38
C GLY A 108 8.36 11.10 -7.68
N HIS A 109 7.40 11.14 -8.63
CA HIS A 109 6.69 12.37 -9.00
C HIS A 109 5.80 12.92 -7.86
N VAL A 110 5.45 12.12 -6.83
CA VAL A 110 4.75 12.62 -5.63
C VAL A 110 5.69 13.47 -4.78
N CYS A 111 6.96 13.07 -4.69
CA CYS A 111 7.98 13.77 -3.90
C CYS A 111 8.63 14.95 -4.61
N SER A 112 8.70 14.89 -5.95
CA SER A 112 9.39 15.87 -6.76
C SER A 112 8.53 16.28 -7.96
N GLN A 113 8.26 17.55 -8.07
CA GLN A 113 7.46 18.16 -9.13
C GLN A 113 8.25 19.26 -9.82
N ASP A 114 7.92 19.51 -11.08
CA ASP A 114 8.37 20.70 -11.79
C ASP A 114 7.68 21.93 -11.23
N VAL A 115 8.24 22.45 -10.14
CA VAL A 115 7.74 23.67 -9.52
C VAL A 115 8.32 24.90 -10.20
N PRO A 116 7.56 25.99 -10.37
CA PRO A 116 8.07 27.21 -10.99
C PRO A 116 9.20 27.81 -10.15
N LYS A 117 10.37 27.98 -10.74
CA LYS A 117 11.52 28.65 -10.11
C LYS A 117 11.41 30.16 -10.09
N LYS A 118 10.49 30.71 -10.88
CA LYS A 118 10.25 32.17 -11.00
C LYS A 118 8.77 32.43 -11.14
N ILE A 119 8.30 33.48 -10.53
CA ILE A 119 6.96 34.04 -10.72
C ILE A 119 7.07 35.49 -11.19
N SER A 120 6.06 35.97 -11.94
CA SER A 120 6.00 37.38 -12.33
C SER A 120 4.86 38.10 -11.59
N PHE A 121 5.19 39.20 -10.95
CA PHE A 121 4.20 40.08 -10.35
C PHE A 121 4.33 41.46 -10.92
N LYS A 122 3.26 42.05 -11.47
CA LYS A 122 3.28 43.34 -12.17
C LYS A 122 4.41 43.46 -13.20
N LYS A 123 4.66 42.37 -13.97
CA LYS A 123 5.74 42.24 -14.97
C LYS A 123 7.16 42.23 -14.38
N VAL A 124 7.32 42.17 -13.06
CA VAL A 124 8.63 42.00 -12.42
C VAL A 124 8.82 40.51 -12.08
N PRO A 125 9.91 39.87 -12.54
CA PRO A 125 10.20 38.47 -12.20
C PRO A 125 10.79 38.41 -10.78
N PHE A 126 10.33 37.39 -10.03
CA PHE A 126 10.86 37.05 -8.71
C PHE A 126 11.33 35.59 -8.74
N ALA A 127 12.48 35.31 -8.16
CA ALA A 127 12.88 33.92 -7.88
C ALA A 127 12.02 33.36 -6.76
N LEU A 128 11.70 32.08 -6.84
CA LEU A 128 11.04 31.34 -5.76
C LEU A 128 12.06 30.44 -5.07
N GLU A 129 12.15 30.59 -3.76
CA GLU A 129 12.74 29.57 -2.90
C GLU A 129 11.63 28.60 -2.50
N ILE A 130 11.81 27.32 -2.84
CA ILE A 130 10.79 26.28 -2.63
C ILE A 130 11.17 25.45 -1.42
N GLU A 131 10.31 25.45 -0.43
CA GLU A 131 10.34 24.49 0.68
C GLU A 131 9.41 23.33 0.40
N THR A 132 9.90 22.10 0.56
CA THR A 132 9.11 20.87 0.39
C THR A 132 8.87 20.24 1.75
N LYS A 133 7.60 20.00 2.09
CA LYS A 133 7.18 19.31 3.32
C LYS A 133 6.41 18.07 2.95
N ILE A 134 6.75 16.94 3.56
CA ILE A 134 6.05 15.69 3.36
C ILE A 134 5.43 15.21 4.67
N LYS A 135 4.15 14.86 4.60
CA LYS A 135 3.36 14.29 5.70
C LYS A 135 2.70 13.00 5.27
N PHE A 136 2.58 12.10 6.21
CA PHE A 136 1.89 10.82 6.06
C PHE A 136 0.71 10.76 7.01
N TYR A 137 -0.37 10.15 6.57
CA TYR A 137 -1.46 9.76 7.44
C TYR A 137 -1.55 8.24 7.42
N ASP A 138 -1.37 7.61 8.58
CA ASP A 138 -1.50 6.17 8.72
C ASP A 138 -2.98 5.73 8.62
N ILE A 139 -3.24 4.43 8.61
CA ILE A 139 -4.61 3.90 8.49
C ILE A 139 -5.53 4.38 9.63
N TRP A 140 -4.99 4.80 10.76
CA TRP A 140 -5.75 5.27 11.91
C TRP A 140 -6.00 6.78 11.88
N GLY A 141 -5.39 7.52 10.96
CA GLY A 141 -5.51 8.96 10.82
C GLY A 141 -4.45 9.77 11.58
N ASN A 142 -3.47 9.12 12.20
CA ASN A 142 -2.36 9.83 12.82
C ASN A 142 -1.45 10.43 11.75
N SER A 143 -0.94 11.63 12.01
CA SER A 143 -0.06 12.32 11.08
C SER A 143 1.40 12.18 11.48
N HIS A 144 2.25 11.90 10.51
CA HIS A 144 3.70 11.75 10.67
C HIS A 144 4.41 12.64 9.64
N GLU A 145 5.53 13.23 10.02
CA GLU A 145 6.37 13.99 9.09
C GLU A 145 7.56 13.16 8.64
N GLY A 146 8.08 13.44 7.46
CA GLY A 146 9.22 12.70 6.93
C GLY A 146 10.18 13.57 6.16
N ASN A 147 11.35 12.99 5.89
CA ASN A 147 12.39 13.59 5.08
C ASN A 147 12.66 12.70 3.87
N ILE A 148 12.65 13.29 2.69
CA ILE A 148 12.98 12.60 1.44
C ILE A 148 14.46 12.23 1.49
N ILE A 149 14.76 10.93 1.32
CA ILE A 149 16.14 10.42 1.29
C ILE A 149 16.63 10.33 -0.14
N HIS A 150 15.77 9.81 -1.03
CA HIS A 150 16.12 9.59 -2.43
C HIS A 150 14.89 9.69 -3.32
N VAL A 151 15.08 10.27 -4.51
CA VAL A 151 14.09 10.27 -5.58
C VAL A 151 14.76 9.70 -6.83
N ASP A 152 14.28 8.57 -7.26
CA ASP A 152 14.64 7.98 -8.54
C ASP A 152 13.64 8.45 -9.59
N HIS A 153 14.07 9.39 -10.42
CA HIS A 153 13.21 9.97 -11.48
C HIS A 153 13.02 9.04 -12.68
N GLU A 154 13.95 8.12 -12.91
CA GLU A 154 13.89 7.20 -14.04
C GLU A 154 12.86 6.10 -13.79
N ASN A 155 12.85 5.55 -12.57
CA ASN A 155 11.96 4.47 -12.18
C ASN A 155 10.73 4.96 -11.41
N ASP A 156 10.61 6.28 -11.23
CA ASP A 156 9.53 6.95 -10.50
C ASP A 156 9.31 6.42 -9.09
N ILE A 157 10.40 6.29 -8.31
CA ILE A 157 10.38 5.81 -6.93
C ILE A 157 10.89 6.90 -5.99
N CYS A 158 10.22 7.10 -4.86
CA CYS A 158 10.68 7.97 -3.78
C CYS A 158 10.80 7.19 -2.48
N LEU A 159 11.96 7.34 -1.83
CA LEU A 159 12.25 6.81 -0.51
C LEU A 159 12.23 7.94 0.51
N VAL A 160 11.43 7.78 1.55
CA VAL A 160 11.26 8.75 2.64
C VAL A 160 11.53 8.09 3.97
N LYS A 161 12.09 8.85 4.90
CA LYS A 161 12.35 8.46 6.28
C LYS A 161 11.51 9.31 7.24
N SER A 162 10.91 8.68 8.24
CA SER A 162 10.10 9.32 9.29
C SER A 162 10.54 8.82 10.67
N PRO A 163 10.63 9.68 11.68
CA PRO A 163 11.00 9.26 13.03
C PRO A 163 9.97 8.32 13.66
N GLY A 164 10.45 7.38 14.47
CA GLY A 164 9.63 6.42 15.21
C GLY A 164 9.21 5.21 14.38
N GLU A 165 8.58 4.24 15.03
CA GLU A 165 7.99 3.03 14.45
C GLU A 165 6.49 3.08 14.67
N TRP A 166 5.71 3.49 13.67
CA TRP A 166 4.32 3.88 13.85
C TRP A 166 3.32 3.16 12.93
N ALA A 167 3.76 2.32 12.02
CA ALA A 167 2.90 1.51 11.17
C ALA A 167 3.48 0.11 10.98
N ARG A 168 2.69 -0.79 10.43
CA ARG A 168 3.17 -2.13 10.11
C ARG A 168 4.07 -2.08 8.86
N SER A 169 5.21 -2.75 8.92
CA SER A 169 6.07 -2.95 7.75
C SER A 169 5.64 -4.17 6.95
N VAL A 170 6.03 -4.19 5.67
CA VAL A 170 5.77 -5.30 4.73
C VAL A 170 7.06 -5.91 4.21
N ASN A 171 7.00 -7.19 3.89
CA ASN A 171 8.10 -7.85 3.19
C ASN A 171 8.06 -7.48 1.71
N ILE A 172 9.23 -7.39 1.10
CA ILE A 172 9.38 -7.27 -0.35
C ILE A 172 9.56 -8.66 -0.93
N ALA A 173 8.87 -8.93 -2.02
CA ALA A 173 8.98 -10.20 -2.72
C ALA A 173 10.39 -10.43 -3.26
N ASN A 174 10.76 -11.69 -3.40
CA ASN A 174 12.02 -12.08 -4.04
C ASN A 174 11.91 -12.18 -5.55
N SER A 175 10.70 -12.35 -6.07
CA SER A 175 10.41 -12.48 -7.51
C SER A 175 9.01 -11.99 -7.83
N MET A 176 8.82 -11.59 -9.08
CA MET A 176 7.51 -11.24 -9.62
C MET A 176 6.60 -12.48 -9.72
N PRO A 177 5.28 -12.32 -9.59
CA PRO A 177 4.32 -13.38 -9.90
C PRO A 177 4.35 -13.72 -11.40
N LEU A 178 3.76 -14.84 -11.79
CA LEU A 178 3.56 -15.17 -13.20
C LEU A 178 2.40 -14.34 -13.78
N PRO A 179 2.45 -13.94 -15.07
CA PRO A 179 1.33 -13.29 -15.73
C PRO A 179 0.04 -14.11 -15.58
N GLY A 180 -1.05 -13.44 -15.17
CA GLY A 180 -2.34 -14.06 -14.85
C GLY A 180 -2.53 -14.38 -13.36
N GLU A 181 -1.51 -14.27 -12.52
CA GLU A 181 -1.66 -14.43 -11.07
C GLU A 181 -2.34 -13.21 -10.43
N ARG A 182 -3.08 -13.48 -9.35
CA ARG A 182 -3.81 -12.45 -8.61
C ARG A 182 -2.86 -11.57 -7.84
N VAL A 183 -3.18 -10.28 -7.84
CA VAL A 183 -2.51 -9.23 -7.07
C VAL A 183 -3.55 -8.33 -6.44
N PHE A 184 -3.17 -7.58 -5.42
CA PHE A 184 -4.03 -6.55 -4.86
C PHE A 184 -3.24 -5.27 -4.59
N ASN A 185 -3.96 -4.15 -4.60
CA ASN A 185 -3.41 -2.82 -4.41
C ASN A 185 -4.21 -2.09 -3.32
N ILE A 186 -3.53 -1.30 -2.52
CA ILE A 186 -4.14 -0.47 -1.48
C ILE A 186 -3.82 0.99 -1.82
N ALA A 187 -4.85 1.77 -2.18
CA ALA A 187 -4.66 3.10 -2.73
C ALA A 187 -5.73 4.10 -2.26
N ALA A 188 -5.41 5.38 -2.32
CA ALA A 188 -6.33 6.47 -2.06
C ALA A 188 -6.62 7.28 -3.33
N PRO A 189 -7.33 6.70 -4.35
CA PRO A 189 -7.68 7.44 -5.56
C PRO A 189 -8.51 8.68 -5.21
N PHE A 190 -8.19 9.81 -5.84
CA PHE A 190 -8.76 11.13 -5.54
C PHE A 190 -8.65 11.55 -4.06
N GLY A 191 -7.74 10.91 -3.30
CA GLY A 191 -7.60 11.11 -1.87
C GLY A 191 -8.75 10.49 -1.06
N ILE A 192 -9.45 9.49 -1.59
CA ILE A 192 -10.48 8.73 -0.88
C ILE A 192 -9.81 7.93 0.23
N TYR A 193 -9.91 8.45 1.43
CA TYR A 193 -9.33 7.90 2.65
C TYR A 193 -10.06 8.49 3.86
N ALA A 194 -10.26 7.67 4.88
CA ALA A 194 -10.67 8.09 6.22
C ALA A 194 -10.02 7.17 7.26
N PRO A 195 -9.88 7.60 8.53
CA PRO A 195 -9.39 6.73 9.58
C PRO A 195 -10.12 5.39 9.62
N GLY A 196 -9.37 4.29 9.52
CA GLY A 196 -9.89 2.93 9.40
C GLY A 196 -10.40 2.52 8.02
N MET A 197 -10.42 3.42 7.03
CA MET A 197 -10.91 3.12 5.68
C MET A 197 -9.91 3.55 4.61
N VAL A 198 -9.50 2.58 3.78
CA VAL A 198 -8.75 2.79 2.54
C VAL A 198 -9.24 1.78 1.50
N PRO A 199 -9.46 2.18 0.23
CA PRO A 199 -9.84 1.26 -0.84
C PRO A 199 -8.79 0.19 -1.09
N ILE A 200 -9.26 -1.03 -1.33
CA ILE A 200 -8.46 -2.17 -1.78
C ILE A 200 -8.99 -2.61 -3.13
N PHE A 201 -8.09 -2.75 -4.11
CA PHE A 201 -8.42 -3.19 -5.46
C PHE A 201 -7.74 -4.52 -5.73
N GLU A 202 -8.46 -5.44 -6.36
CA GLU A 202 -7.92 -6.71 -6.83
C GLU A 202 -7.78 -6.69 -8.35
N GLY A 203 -6.78 -7.38 -8.84
CA GLY A 203 -6.51 -7.54 -10.24
C GLY A 203 -5.57 -8.70 -10.54
N LEU A 204 -5.06 -8.70 -11.75
CA LEU A 204 -4.08 -9.67 -12.22
C LEU A 204 -2.79 -8.95 -12.59
N TYR A 205 -1.68 -9.61 -12.38
CA TYR A 205 -0.43 -9.22 -13.00
C TYR A 205 -0.49 -9.58 -14.49
N CYS A 206 -0.24 -8.62 -15.36
CA CYS A 206 -0.36 -8.79 -16.81
C CYS A 206 0.99 -9.07 -17.50
N GLY A 207 2.10 -8.83 -16.82
CA GLY A 207 3.46 -8.91 -17.35
C GLY A 207 4.13 -7.55 -17.46
N SER A 208 5.35 -7.54 -18.01
CA SER A 208 6.16 -6.33 -18.20
C SER A 208 6.41 -6.04 -19.67
N ASP A 209 6.67 -4.76 -19.99
CA ASP A 209 7.13 -4.35 -21.32
C ASP A 209 8.67 -4.29 -21.42
N SER A 210 9.17 -3.94 -22.60
CA SER A 210 10.61 -3.79 -22.84
C SER A 210 11.26 -2.64 -22.06
N ALA A 211 10.46 -1.69 -21.57
CA ALA A 211 10.90 -0.57 -20.73
C ALA A 211 10.83 -0.92 -19.23
N LYS A 212 10.54 -2.18 -18.89
CA LYS A 212 10.38 -2.69 -17.52
C LYS A 212 9.23 -2.03 -16.73
N ASN A 213 8.20 -1.51 -17.41
CA ASN A 213 6.96 -1.18 -16.75
C ASN A 213 6.19 -2.45 -16.44
N GLU A 214 5.71 -2.58 -15.21
CA GLU A 214 4.88 -3.69 -14.77
C GLU A 214 3.41 -3.34 -14.92
N PHE A 215 2.64 -4.21 -15.57
CA PHE A 215 1.23 -3.98 -15.88
C PHE A 215 0.31 -4.80 -15.00
N TYR A 216 -0.75 -4.13 -14.50
CA TYR A 216 -1.73 -4.73 -13.59
C TYR A 216 -3.14 -4.37 -14.03
N SER A 217 -4.07 -5.34 -14.05
CA SER A 217 -5.49 -5.08 -14.31
C SER A 217 -6.18 -4.47 -13.08
N ILE A 218 -5.61 -3.35 -12.59
CA ILE A 218 -6.04 -2.62 -11.41
C ILE A 218 -6.44 -1.21 -11.83
N PRO A 219 -7.64 -0.72 -11.43
CA PRO A 219 -8.03 0.65 -11.72
C PRO A 219 -7.14 1.64 -10.99
N THR A 220 -6.64 2.63 -11.71
CA THR A 220 -5.78 3.69 -11.17
C THR A 220 -6.32 5.06 -11.49
N LYS A 221 -6.22 6.00 -10.56
CA LYS A 221 -6.68 7.39 -10.67
C LYS A 221 -5.69 8.30 -9.94
N PRO A 222 -5.71 9.62 -10.20
CA PRO A 222 -4.91 10.57 -9.41
C PRO A 222 -5.06 10.31 -7.91
N GLY A 223 -3.96 10.23 -7.19
CA GLY A 223 -3.91 9.82 -5.78
C GLY A 223 -3.56 8.34 -5.56
N SER A 224 -3.65 7.47 -6.60
CA SER A 224 -3.12 6.10 -6.55
C SER A 224 -1.59 6.06 -6.71
N SER A 225 -0.96 7.13 -7.16
CA SER A 225 0.50 7.21 -7.31
C SER A 225 1.23 6.85 -6.02
N GLY A 226 2.18 5.92 -6.09
CA GLY A 226 2.94 5.37 -4.96
C GLY A 226 2.23 4.28 -4.18
N SER A 227 1.02 3.87 -4.58
CA SER A 227 0.30 2.80 -3.90
C SER A 227 0.95 1.44 -4.10
N PRO A 228 1.07 0.63 -3.02
CA PRO A 228 1.68 -0.67 -3.08
C PRO A 228 0.84 -1.68 -3.85
N VAL A 229 1.50 -2.52 -4.64
CA VAL A 229 0.94 -3.73 -5.21
C VAL A 229 1.54 -4.94 -4.50
N PHE A 230 0.68 -5.85 -4.06
CA PHE A 230 1.06 -7.05 -3.32
C PHE A 230 0.71 -8.31 -4.11
N ASN A 231 1.55 -9.33 -3.97
CA ASN A 231 1.23 -10.68 -4.43
C ASN A 231 0.24 -11.39 -3.47
N ASN A 232 -0.15 -12.62 -3.78
CA ASN A 232 -1.06 -13.42 -2.94
C ASN A 232 -0.52 -13.72 -1.53
N ASN A 233 0.80 -13.65 -1.33
CA ASN A 233 1.43 -13.84 -0.02
C ASN A 233 1.42 -12.56 0.82
N GLY A 234 0.97 -11.43 0.25
CA GLY A 234 1.02 -10.13 0.90
C GLY A 234 2.41 -9.49 0.89
N GLU A 235 3.28 -9.91 -0.03
CA GLU A 235 4.60 -9.32 -0.24
C GLU A 235 4.52 -8.20 -1.29
N LEU A 236 5.22 -7.10 -1.05
CA LEU A 236 5.30 -5.96 -1.96
C LEU A 236 6.06 -6.36 -3.23
N ILE A 237 5.44 -6.15 -4.39
CA ILE A 237 6.03 -6.44 -5.71
C ILE A 237 6.26 -5.20 -6.57
N SER A 238 5.52 -4.11 -6.31
CA SER A 238 5.61 -2.89 -7.11
C SER A 238 4.94 -1.70 -6.41
N LEU A 239 5.17 -0.50 -6.94
CA LEU A 239 4.42 0.71 -6.63
C LEU A 239 3.75 1.21 -7.91
N ILE A 240 2.48 1.56 -7.84
CA ILE A 240 1.77 2.19 -8.98
C ILE A 240 2.33 3.61 -9.17
N HIS A 241 2.73 3.94 -10.39
CA HIS A 241 3.19 5.28 -10.75
C HIS A 241 2.31 5.97 -11.81
N SER A 242 1.65 5.18 -12.66
CA SER A 242 0.81 5.76 -13.72
C SER A 242 -0.33 4.81 -14.11
N SER A 243 -1.15 5.26 -15.04
CA SER A 243 -2.20 4.47 -15.68
C SER A 243 -2.09 4.56 -17.19
N SER A 244 -2.60 3.56 -17.88
CA SER A 244 -2.77 3.67 -19.33
C SER A 244 -3.76 4.79 -19.65
N ILE A 245 -3.39 5.69 -20.58
CA ILE A 245 -4.28 6.77 -21.04
C ILE A 245 -5.55 6.21 -21.69
N MET A 246 -5.46 5.05 -22.33
CA MET A 246 -6.56 4.42 -23.06
C MET A 246 -7.40 3.46 -22.23
N LEU A 247 -6.82 2.88 -21.14
CA LEU A 247 -7.47 1.87 -20.32
C LEU A 247 -7.29 2.23 -18.83
N GLU A 248 -8.28 2.92 -18.28
CA GLU A 248 -8.25 3.35 -16.86
C GLU A 248 -8.20 2.20 -15.85
N SER A 249 -8.47 0.97 -16.29
CA SER A 249 -8.36 -0.26 -15.50
C SER A 249 -7.00 -0.94 -15.61
N LEU A 250 -6.04 -0.33 -16.28
CA LEU A 250 -4.68 -0.84 -16.44
C LEU A 250 -3.69 0.08 -15.74
N GLY A 251 -3.26 -0.32 -14.56
CA GLY A 251 -2.23 0.35 -13.77
C GLY A 251 -0.83 -0.06 -14.22
N LEU A 252 0.09 0.90 -14.18
CA LEU A 252 1.50 0.70 -14.44
C LEU A 252 2.29 0.93 -13.15
N GLY A 253 3.24 0.04 -12.88
CA GLY A 253 4.11 0.15 -11.71
C GLY A 253 5.58 -0.06 -12.06
N CYS A 254 6.45 0.24 -11.09
CA CYS A 254 7.89 0.06 -11.21
C CYS A 254 8.29 -1.42 -11.13
N ALA A 255 9.43 -1.77 -11.71
CA ALA A 255 10.01 -3.10 -11.59
C ALA A 255 10.43 -3.42 -10.14
N LEU A 256 10.28 -4.67 -9.73
CA LEU A 256 10.66 -5.14 -8.39
C LEU A 256 12.16 -4.97 -8.14
N GLU A 257 12.99 -5.21 -9.15
CA GLU A 257 14.43 -5.07 -9.06
C GLU A 257 14.83 -3.63 -8.67
N ASN A 258 14.14 -2.62 -9.22
CA ASN A 258 14.42 -1.21 -8.91
C ASN A 258 14.10 -0.89 -7.44
N LEU A 259 13.02 -1.46 -6.88
CA LEU A 259 12.73 -1.35 -5.44
C LEU A 259 13.83 -1.99 -4.59
N GLN A 260 14.26 -3.20 -4.97
CA GLN A 260 15.30 -3.93 -4.26
C GLN A 260 16.66 -3.21 -4.29
N GLU A 261 17.01 -2.58 -5.43
CA GLU A 261 18.24 -1.79 -5.59
C GLU A 261 18.23 -0.54 -4.68
N ILE A 262 17.14 0.22 -4.68
CA ILE A 262 17.00 1.41 -3.81
C ILE A 262 17.11 1.02 -2.34
N ILE A 263 16.44 -0.04 -1.92
CA ILE A 263 16.49 -0.52 -0.55
C ILE A 263 17.91 -0.92 -0.16
N LYS A 264 18.57 -1.69 -1.00
CA LYS A 264 19.97 -2.12 -0.77
C LYS A 264 20.93 -0.93 -0.68
N ALA A 265 20.69 0.12 -1.48
CA ALA A 265 21.57 1.28 -1.54
C ALA A 265 21.41 2.23 -0.34
N TYR A 266 20.19 2.43 0.15
CA TYR A 266 19.87 3.52 1.07
C TYR A 266 19.43 3.08 2.47
N ILE A 267 19.07 1.79 2.66
CA ILE A 267 18.66 1.33 3.99
C ILE A 267 19.87 0.84 4.77
N PRO A 268 20.13 1.40 5.97
CA PRO A 268 21.22 0.95 6.81
C PRO A 268 20.96 -0.48 7.28
N LYS A 269 22.03 -1.28 7.37
CA LYS A 269 21.93 -2.60 8.00
C LYS A 269 21.59 -2.41 9.49
N PRO A 270 20.73 -3.26 10.06
CA PRO A 270 20.46 -3.22 11.49
C PRO A 270 21.78 -3.31 12.27
N VAL A 271 21.96 -2.42 13.26
CA VAL A 271 23.10 -2.51 14.17
C VAL A 271 22.94 -3.81 14.97
N SER A 272 23.79 -4.79 14.73
CA SER A 272 23.84 -5.98 15.59
C SER A 272 24.32 -5.56 16.98
N HIS A 273 23.41 -5.51 17.95
CA HIS A 273 23.81 -5.43 19.34
C HIS A 273 24.57 -6.72 19.67
N GLN A 274 25.90 -6.66 19.68
CA GLN A 274 26.66 -7.71 20.34
C GLN A 274 26.31 -7.63 21.84
N PRO A 275 25.86 -8.73 22.47
CA PRO A 275 25.70 -8.73 23.91
C PRO A 275 27.09 -8.53 24.51
N ASN A 276 27.25 -7.46 25.29
CA ASN A 276 28.46 -7.24 26.06
C ASN A 276 28.73 -8.48 26.97
N SER A 277 29.63 -9.34 26.54
CA SER A 277 30.18 -10.41 27.36
C SER A 277 31.23 -9.81 28.28
N SER A 278 30.78 -9.15 29.34
CA SER A 278 31.63 -8.78 30.48
C SER A 278 30.94 -9.13 31.79
N TYR A 279 30.74 -10.42 32.00
CA TYR A 279 30.73 -10.94 33.39
C TYR A 279 32.10 -11.53 33.65
N ASN A 280 32.99 -10.71 34.16
CA ASN A 280 34.18 -11.18 34.88
C ASN A 280 33.73 -11.71 36.24
N HIS A 281 33.96 -13.00 36.45
CA HIS A 281 33.96 -13.61 37.77
C HIS A 281 35.08 -13.02 38.61
N TYR A 282 34.71 -12.54 39.79
CA TYR A 282 35.53 -12.53 40.98
C TYR A 282 34.79 -13.29 42.06
#